data_056f65e0ca4eae08a4abedde39d719e1
#
_entry.id   056f65e0ca4eae08a4abedde39d719e1
#
_cell.length_a   1.000
_cell.length_b   1.000
_cell.length_c   1.000
_cell.angle_alpha   90.00
_cell.angle_beta   90.00
_cell.angle_gamma   90.00
#
_symmetry.space_group_name_H-M   'P 1'
#
loop_
_entity.id
_entity.type
_entity.pdbx_description
1 polymer ?
#
loop_
_entity_poly.entity_id
_entity_poly.type
_entity_poly.pdbx_seq_one_letter_code
_entity_poly.pdbx_strand_id
1 'polypeptide(L)'
;ALVEFGADYGWPQHYWGGFTDFRVSPPKPEKREYERRPDYALGAHTAPLGLAFGYNGKLGAGLTEGAFVARHGSWNRKPVSGYDVIFVPFPKGEPAGKPVNVLTGFLDKDGKAQGRPAMLALAKDGTLLVSDDVGNIVWRVRAKD
;
A
#
# COMPACT_ATOMS: atom_id res chain seq x y z
N ALA A 1 -5.96 0.57 7.19
CA ALA A 1 -6.91 0.73 8.29
C ALA A 1 -7.88 -0.45 8.32
N LEU A 2 -8.31 -0.84 9.51
CA LEU A 2 -9.46 -1.72 9.66
C LEU A 2 -10.70 -0.97 9.17
N VAL A 3 -11.44 -1.56 8.23
CA VAL A 3 -12.67 -0.96 7.70
C VAL A 3 -13.84 -1.32 8.61
N GLU A 4 -14.51 -0.31 9.17
CA GLU A 4 -15.67 -0.46 10.04
C GLU A 4 -16.86 0.28 9.45
N PHE A 5 -18.06 -0.27 9.64
CA PHE A 5 -19.30 0.36 9.18
C PHE A 5 -19.50 1.71 9.88
N GLY A 6 -19.73 2.77 9.10
CA GLY A 6 -19.97 4.12 9.61
C GLY A 6 -18.73 4.84 10.15
N ALA A 7 -17.54 4.26 10.06
CA ALA A 7 -16.32 4.92 10.50
C ALA A 7 -15.91 6.07 9.58
N ASP A 8 -15.45 7.17 10.18
CA ASP A 8 -14.85 8.31 9.48
C ASP A 8 -13.31 8.17 9.51
N TYR A 9 -12.66 8.29 8.36
CA TYR A 9 -11.19 8.22 8.20
C TYR A 9 -10.57 9.59 7.89
N GLY A 10 -11.33 10.66 8.11
CA GLY A 10 -10.89 12.04 8.13
C GLY A 10 -11.03 12.81 6.82
N TRP A 11 -10.92 12.13 5.67
CA TRP A 11 -11.01 12.81 4.38
C TRP A 11 -12.39 13.48 4.16
N PRO A 12 -12.48 14.73 3.64
CA PRO A 12 -11.36 15.60 3.23
C PRO A 12 -10.82 16.55 4.30
N GLN A 13 -11.46 16.63 5.48
CA GLN A 13 -11.12 17.63 6.52
C GLN A 13 -9.79 17.35 7.22
N HIS A 14 -9.48 16.07 7.39
CA HIS A 14 -8.26 15.63 8.07
C HIS A 14 -7.52 14.58 7.24
N TYR A 15 -6.24 14.46 7.49
CA TYR A 15 -5.37 13.43 6.95
C TYR A 15 -4.42 12.95 8.03
N TRP A 16 -3.79 11.85 7.79
CA TRP A 16 -2.88 11.12 8.65
C TRP A 16 -2.70 11.68 10.08
N GLY A 17 -3.28 10.98 11.08
CA GLY A 17 -3.14 11.33 12.50
C GLY A 17 -3.91 12.56 12.94
N GLY A 18 -4.96 12.95 12.19
CA GLY A 18 -5.85 14.07 12.53
C GLY A 18 -5.24 15.43 12.21
N PHE A 19 -4.34 15.54 11.25
CA PHE A 19 -3.90 16.83 10.74
C PHE A 19 -5.01 17.47 9.92
N THR A 20 -5.40 18.69 10.30
CA THR A 20 -6.44 19.45 9.60
C THR A 20 -5.95 19.95 8.24
N ASP A 21 -6.73 19.71 7.20
CA ASP A 21 -6.48 20.33 5.90
C ASP A 21 -7.18 21.70 5.83
N PHE A 22 -6.42 22.76 6.04
CA PHE A 22 -6.93 24.14 6.01
C PHE A 22 -7.41 24.63 4.63
N ARG A 23 -7.19 23.84 3.59
CA ARG A 23 -7.72 24.14 2.24
C ARG A 23 -9.18 23.75 2.10
N VAL A 24 -9.70 22.93 3.01
CA VAL A 24 -11.09 22.46 2.99
C VAL A 24 -11.96 23.43 3.77
N SER A 25 -13.02 23.92 3.15
CA SER A 25 -13.97 24.89 3.75
C SER A 25 -15.41 24.35 3.68
N PRO A 26 -16.20 24.49 4.74
CA PRO A 26 -15.80 24.95 6.08
C PRO A 26 -14.97 23.91 6.81
N PRO A 27 -14.06 24.32 7.67
CA PRO A 27 -13.32 23.38 8.52
C PRO A 27 -14.28 22.72 9.53
N LYS A 28 -14.04 21.45 9.83
CA LYS A 28 -14.85 20.67 10.79
C LYS A 28 -13.94 20.03 11.85
N PRO A 29 -13.33 20.82 12.72
CA PRO A 29 -12.36 20.32 13.71
C PRO A 29 -12.96 19.30 14.69
N GLU A 30 -14.27 19.37 14.93
CA GLU A 30 -15.01 18.44 15.79
C GLU A 30 -15.00 17.00 15.25
N LYS A 31 -14.88 16.81 13.95
CA LYS A 31 -14.80 15.47 13.34
C LYS A 31 -13.55 14.69 13.77
N ARG A 32 -12.50 15.39 14.19
CA ARG A 32 -11.26 14.79 14.65
C ARG A 32 -11.44 13.80 15.81
N GLU A 33 -12.43 13.99 16.64
CA GLU A 33 -12.73 13.14 17.80
C GLU A 33 -13.27 11.76 17.37
N TYR A 34 -13.91 11.69 16.20
CA TYR A 34 -14.54 10.49 15.68
C TYR A 34 -13.70 9.78 14.62
N GLU A 35 -12.59 10.38 14.23
CA GLU A 35 -11.75 9.89 13.14
C GLU A 35 -10.96 8.66 13.55
N ARG A 36 -11.04 7.63 12.71
CA ARG A 36 -10.21 6.43 12.81
C ARG A 36 -8.84 6.65 12.17
N ARG A 37 -7.81 6.39 12.91
CA ARG A 37 -6.45 6.46 12.39
C ARG A 37 -6.12 5.25 11.53
N PRO A 38 -5.33 5.40 10.46
CA PRO A 38 -4.78 4.26 9.75
C PRO A 38 -3.88 3.43 10.66
N ASP A 39 -3.94 2.10 10.54
CA ASP A 39 -3.08 1.19 11.33
C ASP A 39 -1.62 1.28 10.89
N TYR A 40 -1.38 1.64 9.62
CA TYR A 40 -0.04 1.74 9.06
C TYR A 40 0.08 2.84 8.01
N ALA A 41 1.18 3.61 8.06
CA ALA A 41 1.49 4.66 7.11
C ALA A 41 2.39 4.17 5.99
N LEU A 42 1.93 4.32 4.75
CA LEU A 42 2.70 3.95 3.55
C LEU A 42 3.52 5.11 2.97
N GLY A 43 3.41 6.28 3.57
CA GLY A 43 4.00 7.51 3.05
C GLY A 43 3.08 8.26 2.08
N ALA A 44 3.44 9.51 1.80
CA ALA A 44 2.64 10.38 0.94
C ALA A 44 2.75 10.02 -0.54
N HIS A 45 1.65 10.14 -1.26
CA HIS A 45 1.55 9.99 -2.72
C HIS A 45 1.96 8.60 -3.26
N THR A 46 1.89 7.55 -2.47
CA THR A 46 2.27 6.19 -2.91
C THR A 46 1.19 5.51 -3.74
N ALA A 47 -0.04 6.00 -3.69
CA ALA A 47 -1.21 5.43 -4.36
C ALA A 47 -1.33 3.91 -4.14
N PRO A 48 -1.59 3.43 -2.92
CA PRO A 48 -1.78 2.01 -2.66
C PRO A 48 -3.12 1.55 -3.25
N LEU A 49 -3.09 0.61 -4.19
CA LEU A 49 -4.29 0.10 -4.87
C LEU A 49 -4.60 -1.34 -4.49
N GLY A 50 -3.62 -2.23 -4.60
CA GLY A 50 -3.79 -3.65 -4.30
C GLY A 50 -3.33 -4.01 -2.90
N LEU A 51 -4.08 -4.94 -2.26
CA LEU A 51 -3.72 -5.53 -0.97
C LEU A 51 -4.03 -7.01 -1.00
N ALA A 52 -3.10 -7.82 -0.51
CA ALA A 52 -3.29 -9.25 -0.32
C ALA A 52 -2.59 -9.71 0.98
N PHE A 53 -3.28 -10.47 1.81
CA PHE A 53 -2.66 -11.03 3.02
C PHE A 53 -1.76 -12.23 2.68
N GLY A 54 -0.61 -12.32 3.35
CA GLY A 54 0.43 -13.31 3.08
C GLY A 54 0.22 -14.70 3.67
N TYR A 55 -0.83 -14.92 4.49
CA TYR A 55 -1.00 -16.13 5.32
C TYR A 55 -0.93 -17.46 4.57
N ASN A 56 -1.36 -17.50 3.31
CA ASN A 56 -1.30 -18.69 2.45
C ASN A 56 -0.22 -18.60 1.38
N GLY A 57 0.66 -17.58 1.46
CA GLY A 57 1.73 -17.37 0.50
C GLY A 57 2.90 -18.31 0.71
N LYS A 58 3.58 -18.68 -0.38
CA LYS A 58 4.82 -19.47 -0.39
C LYS A 58 5.98 -18.65 -0.96
N LEU A 59 6.10 -17.41 -0.53
CA LEU A 59 7.11 -16.46 -1.02
C LEU A 59 8.39 -16.44 -0.18
N GLY A 60 8.45 -17.29 0.85
CA GLY A 60 9.61 -17.43 1.73
C GLY A 60 9.33 -17.02 3.18
N ALA A 61 10.29 -17.33 4.04
CA ALA A 61 10.20 -16.99 5.46
C ALA A 61 10.14 -15.47 5.65
N GLY A 62 9.26 -15.02 6.54
CA GLY A 62 9.08 -13.59 6.83
C GLY A 62 8.09 -12.87 5.93
N LEU A 63 7.50 -13.53 4.91
CA LEU A 63 6.49 -12.95 4.02
C LEU A 63 5.10 -13.62 4.16
N THR A 64 4.82 -14.18 5.33
CA THR A 64 3.57 -14.92 5.63
C THR A 64 2.65 -14.17 6.58
N GLU A 65 3.18 -13.64 7.68
CA GLU A 65 2.38 -12.91 8.67
C GLU A 65 2.40 -11.42 8.35
N GLY A 66 1.46 -10.99 7.50
CA GLY A 66 1.37 -9.61 7.05
C GLY A 66 0.58 -9.42 5.79
N ALA A 67 0.78 -8.28 5.15
CA ALA A 67 0.11 -7.91 3.92
C ALA A 67 1.06 -7.41 2.84
N PHE A 68 0.87 -7.90 1.62
CA PHE A 68 1.44 -7.31 0.42
C PHE A 68 0.62 -6.09 0.02
N VAL A 69 1.29 -5.01 -0.34
CA VAL A 69 0.67 -3.77 -0.81
C VAL A 69 1.30 -3.34 -2.11
N ALA A 70 0.49 -3.22 -3.16
CA ALA A 70 0.91 -2.63 -4.42
C ALA A 70 0.81 -1.11 -4.32
N ARG A 71 1.95 -0.43 -4.44
CA ARG A 71 2.02 1.03 -4.46
C ARG A 71 2.20 1.49 -5.91
N HIS A 72 1.09 1.90 -6.51
CA HIS A 72 1.02 2.32 -7.91
C HIS A 72 1.95 3.47 -8.26
N GLY A 73 2.25 4.30 -7.28
CA GLY A 73 3.24 5.36 -7.38
C GLY A 73 2.69 6.76 -7.65
N SER A 74 3.48 7.74 -7.28
CA SER A 74 3.12 9.15 -7.35
C SER A 74 3.09 9.68 -8.78
N TRP A 75 2.23 10.68 -9.04
CA TRP A 75 2.26 11.48 -10.26
C TRP A 75 2.66 12.93 -9.97
N ASN A 76 2.45 13.40 -8.76
CA ASN A 76 2.67 14.80 -8.35
C ASN A 76 3.61 14.87 -7.15
N ARG A 77 4.80 14.28 -7.27
CA ARG A 77 5.82 14.31 -6.23
C ARG A 77 7.22 14.22 -6.81
N LYS A 78 8.16 14.97 -6.25
CA LYS A 78 9.61 14.86 -6.51
C LYS A 78 10.37 14.75 -5.18
N PRO A 79 11.23 13.74 -4.98
CA PRO A 79 11.36 12.56 -5.85
C PRO A 79 10.06 11.74 -5.86
N VAL A 80 9.85 10.94 -6.89
CA VAL A 80 8.72 10.01 -7.01
C VAL A 80 8.70 9.00 -5.86
N SER A 81 7.53 8.45 -5.55
CA SER A 81 7.32 7.54 -4.42
C SER A 81 6.38 6.40 -4.81
N GLY A 82 6.57 5.21 -4.25
CA GLY A 82 5.86 4.01 -4.66
C GLY A 82 6.54 3.36 -5.87
N TYR A 83 5.78 2.81 -6.81
CA TYR A 83 6.24 2.03 -7.95
C TYR A 83 6.88 0.70 -7.53
N ASP A 84 6.24 0.02 -6.59
CA ASP A 84 6.74 -1.22 -6.04
C ASP A 84 5.61 -2.04 -5.38
N VAL A 85 5.93 -3.27 -5.05
CA VAL A 85 5.15 -4.07 -4.13
C VAL A 85 5.97 -4.26 -2.86
N ILE A 86 5.38 -3.91 -1.74
CA ILE A 86 5.98 -4.09 -0.42
C ILE A 86 5.20 -5.11 0.39
N PHE A 87 5.86 -5.69 1.38
CA PHE A 87 5.23 -6.48 2.43
C PHE A 87 5.33 -5.72 3.76
N VAL A 88 4.20 -5.55 4.41
CA VAL A 88 4.11 -4.98 5.76
C VAL A 88 3.92 -6.14 6.73
N PRO A 89 4.87 -6.39 7.65
CA PRO A 89 4.74 -7.49 8.62
C PRO A 89 3.68 -7.16 9.68
N PHE A 90 2.98 -8.20 10.14
CA PHE A 90 1.95 -8.13 11.18
C PHE A 90 2.32 -9.02 12.38
N PRO A 91 3.40 -8.72 13.09
CA PRO A 91 3.74 -9.46 14.29
C PRO A 91 2.58 -9.36 15.30
N LYS A 92 2.10 -10.50 15.77
CA LYS A 92 0.94 -10.59 16.67
C LYS A 92 -0.37 -10.02 16.09
N GLY A 93 -0.53 -10.05 14.76
CA GLY A 93 -1.75 -9.64 14.07
C GLY A 93 -1.88 -8.15 13.80
N GLU A 94 -0.94 -7.32 14.20
CA GLU A 94 -0.93 -5.87 13.97
C GLU A 94 0.23 -5.44 13.08
N PRO A 95 0.00 -4.48 12.14
CA PRO A 95 1.05 -3.99 11.27
C PRO A 95 2.12 -3.24 12.06
N ALA A 96 3.37 -3.65 11.92
CA ALA A 96 4.48 -3.04 12.63
C ALA A 96 5.80 -3.11 11.85
N GLY A 97 6.76 -2.30 12.28
CA GLY A 97 8.09 -2.30 11.71
C GLY A 97 8.20 -1.63 10.34
N LYS A 98 9.34 -1.86 9.71
CA LYS A 98 9.60 -1.33 8.35
C LYS A 98 9.07 -2.31 7.31
N PRO A 99 8.50 -1.82 6.20
CA PRO A 99 8.08 -2.69 5.11
C PRO A 99 9.30 -3.30 4.41
N VAL A 100 9.10 -4.47 3.83
CA VAL A 100 10.09 -5.18 3.02
C VAL A 100 9.74 -5.02 1.55
N ASN A 101 10.70 -4.67 0.71
CA ASN A 101 10.50 -4.63 -0.74
C ASN A 101 10.38 -6.05 -1.30
N VAL A 102 9.32 -6.31 -2.07
CA VAL A 102 9.02 -7.62 -2.68
C VAL A 102 9.24 -7.58 -4.18
N LEU A 103 8.73 -6.56 -4.85
CA LEU A 103 8.88 -6.37 -6.29
C LEU A 103 9.17 -4.90 -6.57
N THR A 104 10.28 -4.64 -7.26
CA THR A 104 10.77 -3.30 -7.62
C THR A 104 11.22 -3.27 -9.07
N GLY A 105 11.70 -2.11 -9.55
CA GLY A 105 12.23 -1.99 -10.91
C GLY A 105 11.20 -1.43 -11.90
N PHE A 106 10.12 -0.83 -11.42
CA PHE A 106 9.10 -0.20 -12.28
C PHE A 106 9.47 1.22 -12.75
N LEU A 107 10.62 1.71 -12.35
CA LEU A 107 11.17 2.98 -12.82
C LEU A 107 12.45 2.74 -13.60
N ASP A 108 12.65 3.47 -14.69
CA ASP A 108 13.93 3.49 -15.40
C ASP A 108 14.96 4.38 -14.65
N LYS A 109 16.17 4.47 -15.20
CA LYS A 109 17.28 5.25 -14.65
C LYS A 109 16.97 6.76 -14.53
N ASP A 110 16.02 7.25 -15.30
CA ASP A 110 15.62 8.66 -15.36
C ASP A 110 14.37 8.93 -14.48
N GLY A 111 13.89 7.87 -13.76
CA GLY A 111 12.72 7.95 -12.89
C GLY A 111 11.38 7.92 -13.64
N LYS A 112 11.39 7.52 -14.92
CA LYS A 112 10.17 7.36 -15.72
C LYS A 112 9.58 5.97 -15.49
N ALA A 113 8.27 5.92 -15.31
CA ALA A 113 7.55 4.68 -15.10
C ALA A 113 7.58 3.79 -16.36
N GLN A 114 8.02 2.54 -16.19
CA GLN A 114 7.93 1.47 -17.18
C GLN A 114 6.80 0.50 -16.86
N GLY A 115 6.29 0.56 -15.66
CA GLY A 115 5.15 -0.19 -15.16
C GLY A 115 4.65 0.41 -13.86
N ARG A 116 3.46 -0.01 -13.43
CA ARG A 116 2.84 0.40 -12.17
C ARG A 116 2.05 -0.75 -11.58
N PRO A 117 2.46 -1.30 -10.44
CA PRO A 117 1.72 -2.38 -9.79
C PRO A 117 0.36 -1.86 -9.28
N ALA A 118 -0.72 -2.56 -9.63
CA ALA A 118 -2.08 -2.15 -9.30
C ALA A 118 -2.76 -3.14 -8.34
N MET A 119 -3.20 -4.31 -8.81
CA MET A 119 -3.91 -5.29 -7.99
C MET A 119 -3.02 -6.46 -7.60
N LEU A 120 -3.36 -7.10 -6.48
CA LEU A 120 -2.66 -8.25 -5.93
C LEU A 120 -3.61 -9.42 -5.69
N ALA A 121 -3.14 -10.63 -5.96
CA ALA A 121 -3.83 -11.85 -5.58
C ALA A 121 -2.84 -12.96 -5.26
N LEU A 122 -3.11 -13.77 -4.25
CA LEU A 122 -2.40 -15.04 -4.05
C LEU A 122 -3.05 -16.12 -4.91
N ALA A 123 -2.24 -16.75 -5.74
CA ALA A 123 -2.63 -17.92 -6.51
C ALA A 123 -2.76 -19.16 -5.60
N LYS A 124 -3.47 -20.19 -6.07
CA LYS A 124 -3.68 -21.43 -5.30
C LYS A 124 -2.39 -22.15 -4.90
N ASP A 125 -1.33 -21.97 -5.66
CA ASP A 125 0.00 -22.51 -5.38
C ASP A 125 0.83 -21.68 -4.38
N GLY A 126 0.29 -20.55 -3.90
CA GLY A 126 0.93 -19.66 -2.93
C GLY A 126 1.85 -18.61 -3.56
N THR A 127 1.89 -18.49 -4.89
CA THR A 127 2.62 -17.41 -5.57
C THR A 127 1.79 -16.12 -5.58
N LEU A 128 2.45 -14.97 -5.67
CA LEU A 128 1.78 -13.67 -5.74
C LEU A 128 1.65 -13.24 -7.21
N LEU A 129 0.43 -12.92 -7.62
CA LEU A 129 0.13 -12.29 -8.89
C LEU A 129 0.00 -10.78 -8.68
N VAL A 130 0.61 -10.01 -9.58
CA VAL A 130 0.63 -8.55 -9.54
C VAL A 130 0.22 -8.03 -10.91
N SER A 131 -0.89 -7.33 -11.01
CA SER A 131 -1.24 -6.65 -12.25
C SER A 131 -0.45 -5.34 -12.40
N ASP A 132 -0.08 -5.03 -13.63
CA ASP A 132 0.62 -3.82 -14.02
C ASP A 132 -0.17 -3.19 -15.19
N ASP A 133 -0.87 -2.11 -14.92
CA ASP A 133 -1.78 -1.47 -15.88
C ASP A 133 -1.07 -0.56 -16.89
N VAL A 134 0.16 -0.16 -16.61
CA VAL A 134 1.01 0.59 -17.54
C VAL A 134 1.84 -0.35 -18.41
N GLY A 135 2.41 -1.39 -17.81
CA GLY A 135 3.16 -2.42 -18.54
C GLY A 135 2.28 -3.40 -19.31
N ASN A 136 0.95 -3.42 -19.07
CA ASN A 136 0.02 -4.41 -19.63
C ASN A 136 0.44 -5.86 -19.37
N ILE A 137 0.94 -6.13 -18.17
CA ILE A 137 1.52 -7.41 -17.76
C ILE A 137 0.87 -7.86 -16.45
N VAL A 138 0.81 -9.17 -16.25
CA VAL A 138 0.60 -9.78 -14.94
C VAL A 138 1.88 -10.48 -14.53
N TRP A 139 2.52 -9.94 -13.52
CA TRP A 139 3.73 -10.52 -12.92
C TRP A 139 3.36 -11.66 -11.99
N ARG A 140 4.15 -12.74 -12.03
CA ARG A 140 4.06 -13.83 -11.08
C ARG A 140 5.34 -13.86 -10.24
N VAL A 141 5.19 -13.63 -8.94
CA VAL A 141 6.28 -13.61 -7.97
C VAL A 141 6.28 -14.92 -7.19
N ARG A 142 7.42 -15.58 -7.11
CA ARG A 142 7.63 -16.81 -6.34
C ARG A 142 8.94 -16.75 -5.56
N ALA A 143 9.06 -17.58 -4.52
CA ALA A 143 10.37 -17.78 -3.89
C ALA A 143 11.37 -18.31 -4.91
N LYS A 144 12.63 -17.95 -4.71
CA LYS A 144 13.73 -18.57 -5.46
C LYS A 144 14.02 -19.92 -4.78
N ASP A 145 14.07 -20.97 -5.60
CA ASP A 145 14.50 -22.31 -5.20
C ASP A 145 15.95 -22.28 -4.74
#